data_97b3c1d8d335d8f9b8f1c2ff81bee3b6
#
_entry.id   97b3c1d8d335d8f9b8f1c2ff81bee3b6
#
_cell.length_a   1.000
_cell.length_b   1.000
_cell.length_c   1.000
_cell.angle_alpha   90.00
_cell.angle_beta   90.00
_cell.angle_gamma   90.00
#
_symmetry.space_group_name_H-M   'P 1'
#
loop_
_entity.id
_entity.type
_entity.pdbx_description
1 polymer ?
#
loop_
_entity_poly.entity_id
_entity_poly.type
_entity_poly.pdbx_seq_one_letter_code
_entity_poly.pdbx_strand_id
1 'polypeptide(L)'
;MSSKKVIKTSNAPDPVGPYNQAIKAGDFIYCSGQIAIDPALNEITCLGDIEKETIQVLKNLAEVLKAGGAKIEDVIKTTIYLTDLRNFQIVNKIYSDFFNIENTPARACVEVSSLPKGVLVEIDCVAFLD
;
A
#
# COMPACT_ATOMS: atom_id res chain seq x y z
N MET A 1 -29.38 5.31 -1.65
CA MET A 1 -28.29 4.34 -1.45
C MET A 1 -26.93 5.00 -1.57
N SER A 2 -26.02 4.64 -0.70
CA SER A 2 -24.66 5.17 -0.77
C SER A 2 -23.84 4.39 -1.80
N SER A 3 -23.09 5.10 -2.65
CA SER A 3 -22.08 4.48 -3.52
C SER A 3 -20.76 4.22 -2.80
N LYS A 4 -20.69 4.55 -1.52
CA LYS A 4 -19.52 4.39 -0.68
C LYS A 4 -19.58 3.06 0.07
N LYS A 5 -18.52 2.25 -0.03
CA LYS A 5 -18.44 0.96 0.66
C LYS A 5 -17.11 0.84 1.40
N VAL A 6 -17.17 0.29 2.60
CA VAL A 6 -15.97 -0.04 3.37
C VAL A 6 -15.40 -1.37 2.87
N ILE A 7 -14.09 -1.40 2.66
CA ILE A 7 -13.37 -2.62 2.30
C ILE A 7 -12.59 -3.12 3.51
N LYS A 8 -12.80 -4.38 3.85
CA LYS A 8 -12.14 -5.05 4.97
C LYS A 8 -11.68 -6.45 4.55
N THR A 9 -10.50 -6.83 4.99
CA THR A 9 -10.00 -8.20 4.78
C THR A 9 -9.04 -8.59 5.92
N SER A 10 -9.10 -9.86 6.31
CA SER A 10 -8.14 -10.42 7.26
C SER A 10 -6.81 -10.79 6.58
N ASN A 11 -6.73 -10.70 5.27
CA ASN A 11 -5.51 -10.98 4.51
C ASN A 11 -4.57 -9.78 4.44
N ALA A 12 -4.96 -8.66 5.03
CA ALA A 12 -4.13 -7.47 5.20
C ALA A 12 -4.19 -7.05 6.66
N PRO A 13 -3.24 -6.23 7.13
CA PRO A 13 -3.21 -5.84 8.54
C PRO A 13 -4.46 -5.11 9.00
N ASP A 14 -4.88 -5.37 10.22
CA ASP A 14 -5.94 -4.58 10.86
C ASP A 14 -5.49 -3.12 10.96
N PRO A 15 -6.41 -2.15 10.79
CA PRO A 15 -6.06 -0.75 10.99
C PRO A 15 -5.50 -0.51 12.40
N VAL A 16 -4.42 0.27 12.49
CA VAL A 16 -3.80 0.63 13.76
C VAL A 16 -4.41 1.88 14.37
N GLY A 17 -5.56 2.31 13.88
CA GLY A 17 -6.25 3.52 14.35
C GLY A 17 -7.68 3.59 13.82
N PRO A 18 -8.34 4.74 13.99
CA PRO A 18 -9.75 4.90 13.58
C PRO A 18 -9.88 5.17 12.07
N TYR A 19 -9.56 4.18 11.27
CA TYR A 19 -9.68 4.26 9.81
C TYR A 19 -9.95 2.88 9.23
N ASN A 20 -10.37 2.82 7.98
CA ASN A 20 -10.60 1.58 7.25
C ASN A 20 -9.41 1.28 6.33
N GLN A 21 -9.24 0.01 5.97
CA GLN A 21 -8.18 -0.39 5.04
C GLN A 21 -8.36 0.28 3.68
N ALA A 22 -9.59 0.39 3.22
CA ALA A 22 -9.92 1.09 1.98
C ALA A 22 -11.39 1.46 1.94
N ILE A 23 -11.70 2.41 1.06
CA ILE A 23 -13.07 2.83 0.75
C ILE A 23 -13.25 2.76 -0.75
N LYS A 24 -14.32 2.11 -1.17
CA LYS A 24 -14.76 2.16 -2.56
C LYS A 24 -15.79 3.26 -2.69
N ALA A 25 -15.56 4.21 -3.59
CA ALA A 25 -16.47 5.31 -3.88
C ALA A 25 -16.74 5.32 -5.38
N GLY A 26 -17.94 4.91 -5.79
CA GLY A 26 -18.24 4.71 -7.21
C GLY A 26 -17.30 3.65 -7.79
N ASP A 27 -16.58 4.02 -8.84
CA ASP A 27 -15.62 3.12 -9.51
C ASP A 27 -14.20 3.26 -8.98
N PHE A 28 -13.98 4.06 -7.92
CA PHE A 28 -12.66 4.28 -7.35
C PHE A 28 -12.50 3.55 -6.02
N ILE A 29 -11.29 3.05 -5.79
CA ILE A 29 -10.90 2.48 -4.49
C ILE A 29 -9.76 3.33 -3.95
N TYR A 30 -9.95 3.85 -2.74
CA TYR A 30 -8.96 4.63 -2.02
C TYR A 30 -8.39 3.77 -0.90
N CYS A 31 -7.14 3.34 -1.04
CA CYS A 31 -6.47 2.50 -0.04
C CYS A 31 -5.71 3.37 0.94
N SER A 32 -5.91 3.10 2.22
CA SER A 32 -5.10 3.70 3.27
C SER A 32 -3.64 3.27 3.10
N GLY A 33 -2.73 4.07 3.63
CA GLY A 33 -1.32 3.73 3.62
C GLY A 33 -1.07 2.41 4.34
N GLN A 34 -0.27 1.54 3.70
CA GLN A 34 0.13 0.28 4.29
C GLN A 34 1.58 0.36 4.74
N ILE A 35 1.84 -0.19 5.91
CA ILE A 35 3.20 -0.42 6.42
C ILE A 35 3.45 -1.92 6.50
N ALA A 36 4.67 -2.32 6.81
CA ALA A 36 5.10 -3.72 6.67
C ALA A 36 4.66 -4.63 7.83
N ILE A 37 3.38 -4.57 8.19
CA ILE A 37 2.80 -5.48 9.17
C ILE A 37 2.47 -6.80 8.48
N ASP A 38 2.91 -7.92 9.07
CA ASP A 38 2.52 -9.25 8.62
C ASP A 38 1.10 -9.51 9.12
N PRO A 39 0.12 -9.70 8.24
CA PRO A 39 -1.28 -9.85 8.67
C PRO A 39 -1.55 -11.14 9.44
N ALA A 40 -0.76 -12.18 9.24
CA ALA A 40 -0.94 -13.43 9.97
C ALA A 40 -0.56 -13.29 11.44
N LEU A 41 0.47 -12.50 11.74
CA LEU A 41 0.97 -12.27 13.09
C LEU A 41 0.50 -10.94 13.67
N ASN A 42 0.00 -10.06 12.82
CA ASN A 42 -0.42 -8.69 13.15
C ASN A 42 0.72 -7.89 13.78
N GLU A 43 1.94 -8.14 13.33
CA GLU A 43 3.15 -7.45 13.79
C GLU A 43 4.16 -7.29 12.67
N ILE A 44 5.13 -6.39 12.85
CA ILE A 44 6.19 -6.16 11.89
C ILE A 44 7.32 -7.15 12.16
N THR A 45 7.61 -8.02 11.17
CA THR A 45 8.64 -9.07 11.30
C THR A 45 9.95 -8.69 10.62
N CYS A 46 9.96 -7.60 9.83
CA CYS A 46 11.12 -7.21 9.02
C CYS A 46 11.54 -5.75 9.22
N LEU A 47 11.32 -5.21 10.43
CA LEU A 47 11.61 -3.83 10.74
C LEU A 47 13.06 -3.48 10.41
N GLY A 48 13.25 -2.40 9.64
CA GLY A 48 14.56 -1.90 9.28
C GLY A 48 15.17 -2.54 8.03
N ASP A 49 14.52 -3.54 7.45
CA ASP A 49 14.94 -4.17 6.20
C ASP A 49 14.11 -3.58 5.05
N ILE A 50 14.68 -2.61 4.32
CA ILE A 50 13.92 -1.87 3.32
C ILE A 50 13.37 -2.77 2.21
N GLU A 51 14.09 -3.79 1.77
CA GLU A 51 13.62 -4.71 0.75
C GLU A 51 12.41 -5.50 1.24
N LYS A 52 12.53 -6.13 2.41
CA LYS A 52 11.44 -6.94 2.97
C LYS A 52 10.24 -6.09 3.38
N GLU A 53 10.49 -4.90 3.94
CA GLU A 53 9.40 -3.98 4.26
C GLU A 53 8.62 -3.61 3.00
N THR A 54 9.32 -3.24 1.92
CA THR A 54 8.66 -2.84 0.67
C THR A 54 7.82 -3.97 0.08
N ILE A 55 8.37 -5.19 0.07
CA ILE A 55 7.65 -6.37 -0.41
C ILE A 55 6.37 -6.60 0.39
N GLN A 56 6.48 -6.53 1.72
CA GLN A 56 5.30 -6.74 2.59
C GLN A 56 4.24 -5.66 2.38
N VAL A 57 4.65 -4.41 2.25
CA VAL A 57 3.73 -3.29 1.99
C VAL A 57 2.94 -3.52 0.71
N LEU A 58 3.63 -3.90 -0.37
CA LEU A 58 2.98 -4.14 -1.65
C LEU A 58 2.04 -5.34 -1.62
N LYS A 59 2.42 -6.41 -0.91
CA LYS A 59 1.53 -7.55 -0.68
C LYS A 59 0.26 -7.13 0.06
N ASN A 60 0.41 -6.29 1.08
CA ASN A 60 -0.72 -5.80 1.85
C ASN A 60 -1.67 -4.98 0.98
N LEU A 61 -1.14 -4.09 0.15
CA LEU A 61 -1.95 -3.32 -0.80
C LEU A 61 -2.69 -4.23 -1.78
N ALA A 62 -2.01 -5.25 -2.32
CA ALA A 62 -2.61 -6.19 -3.25
C ALA A 62 -3.81 -6.90 -2.63
N GLU A 63 -3.70 -7.32 -1.37
CA GLU A 63 -4.79 -8.00 -0.67
C GLU A 63 -5.97 -7.07 -0.39
N VAL A 64 -5.71 -5.82 -0.04
CA VAL A 64 -6.77 -4.83 0.15
C VAL A 64 -7.51 -4.58 -1.17
N LEU A 65 -6.77 -4.40 -2.26
CA LEU A 65 -7.34 -4.20 -3.59
C LEU A 65 -8.22 -5.39 -4.00
N LYS A 66 -7.70 -6.60 -3.79
CA LYS A 66 -8.43 -7.84 -4.11
C LYS A 66 -9.76 -7.91 -3.35
N ALA A 67 -9.75 -7.53 -2.08
CA ALA A 67 -10.98 -7.49 -1.27
C ALA A 67 -12.00 -6.51 -1.83
N GLY A 68 -11.55 -5.45 -2.51
CA GLY A 68 -12.40 -4.47 -3.17
C GLY A 68 -12.78 -4.83 -4.60
N GLY A 69 -12.32 -5.97 -5.12
CA GLY A 69 -12.59 -6.40 -6.48
C GLY A 69 -11.62 -5.85 -7.51
N ALA A 70 -10.47 -5.32 -7.08
CA ALA A 70 -9.48 -4.73 -7.97
C ALA A 70 -8.23 -5.60 -8.08
N LYS A 71 -7.45 -5.34 -9.11
CA LYS A 71 -6.14 -5.94 -9.36
C LYS A 71 -5.09 -4.84 -9.29
N ILE A 72 -3.83 -5.25 -9.25
CA ILE A 72 -2.69 -4.32 -9.31
C ILE A 72 -2.77 -3.44 -10.56
N GLU A 73 -3.19 -4.00 -11.69
CA GLU A 73 -3.31 -3.28 -12.96
C GLU A 73 -4.36 -2.17 -12.93
N ASP A 74 -5.26 -2.21 -11.94
CA ASP A 74 -6.30 -1.18 -11.78
C ASP A 74 -5.80 0.05 -11.01
N VAL A 75 -4.60 0.00 -10.45
CA VAL A 75 -4.02 1.11 -9.68
C VAL A 75 -3.65 2.24 -10.63
N ILE A 76 -4.12 3.46 -10.33
CA ILE A 76 -3.87 4.63 -11.16
C ILE A 76 -2.94 5.64 -10.50
N LYS A 77 -2.83 5.59 -9.16
CA LYS A 77 -1.97 6.53 -8.43
C LYS A 77 -1.44 5.87 -7.17
N THR A 78 -0.16 6.08 -6.89
CA THR A 78 0.45 5.70 -5.62
C THR A 78 1.19 6.89 -5.02
N THR A 79 1.35 6.88 -3.70
CA THR A 79 2.30 7.74 -2.99
C THR A 79 3.16 6.87 -2.11
N ILE A 80 4.46 7.05 -2.22
CA ILE A 80 5.47 6.34 -1.43
C ILE A 80 6.06 7.32 -0.43
N TYR A 81 6.02 6.96 0.85
CA TYR A 81 6.62 7.73 1.95
C TYR A 81 7.82 6.96 2.46
N LEU A 82 9.00 7.60 2.46
CA LEU A 82 10.25 7.01 2.94
C LEU A 82 10.80 7.85 4.07
N THR A 83 11.38 7.22 5.08
CA THR A 83 12.10 7.97 6.11
C THR A 83 13.51 8.34 5.68
N ASP A 84 13.99 7.76 4.57
CA ASP A 84 15.31 8.04 4.01
C ASP A 84 15.28 7.85 2.49
N LEU A 85 15.41 8.93 1.73
CA LEU A 85 15.40 8.88 0.27
C LEU A 85 16.61 8.13 -0.32
N ARG A 86 17.62 7.82 0.47
CA ARG A 86 18.73 6.96 0.00
C ARG A 86 18.24 5.54 -0.34
N ASN A 87 17.07 5.14 0.17
CA ASN A 87 16.44 3.87 -0.14
C ASN A 87 15.63 3.90 -1.45
N PHE A 88 15.56 5.03 -2.12
CA PHE A 88 14.72 5.26 -3.29
C PHE A 88 14.95 4.23 -4.40
N GLN A 89 16.22 3.95 -4.74
CA GLN A 89 16.53 3.02 -5.83
C GLN A 89 16.16 1.59 -5.52
N ILE A 90 16.33 1.16 -4.27
CA ILE A 90 15.95 -0.20 -3.84
C ILE A 90 14.43 -0.36 -3.93
N VAL A 91 13.72 0.63 -3.41
CA VAL A 91 12.24 0.63 -3.46
C VAL A 91 11.76 0.65 -4.90
N ASN A 92 12.35 1.47 -5.76
CA ASN A 92 11.99 1.55 -7.17
C ASN A 92 12.11 0.21 -7.88
N LYS A 93 13.16 -0.54 -7.61
CA LYS A 93 13.35 -1.85 -8.24
C LYS A 93 12.26 -2.83 -7.86
N ILE A 94 11.94 -2.91 -6.58
CA ILE A 94 10.89 -3.80 -6.07
C ILE A 94 9.53 -3.36 -6.61
N TYR A 95 9.29 -2.05 -6.62
CA TYR A 95 8.08 -1.45 -7.14
C TYR A 95 7.89 -1.79 -8.63
N SER A 96 8.94 -1.68 -9.45
CA SER A 96 8.86 -1.97 -10.88
C SER A 96 8.63 -3.46 -11.16
N ASP A 97 9.14 -4.33 -10.29
CA ASP A 97 8.88 -5.78 -10.40
C ASP A 97 7.45 -6.13 -10.03
N PHE A 98 6.86 -5.35 -9.13
CA PHE A 98 5.49 -5.55 -8.66
C PHE A 98 4.46 -5.00 -9.65
N PHE A 99 4.65 -3.76 -10.12
CA PHE A 99 3.82 -3.16 -11.15
C PHE A 99 4.45 -3.42 -12.51
N ASN A 100 3.66 -3.91 -13.45
CA ASN A 100 4.15 -4.10 -14.81
C ASN A 100 4.60 -2.75 -15.38
N ILE A 101 5.81 -2.70 -15.93
CA ILE A 101 6.43 -1.46 -16.41
C ILE A 101 5.59 -0.73 -17.48
N GLU A 102 4.80 -1.47 -18.25
CA GLU A 102 3.94 -0.89 -19.30
C GLU A 102 2.68 -0.24 -18.72
N ASN A 103 2.37 -0.51 -17.46
CA ASN A 103 1.10 -0.13 -16.86
C ASN A 103 1.29 0.42 -15.45
N THR A 104 2.42 1.09 -15.21
CA THR A 104 2.70 1.66 -13.90
C THR A 104 1.78 2.84 -13.63
N PRO A 105 1.33 3.00 -12.38
CA PRO A 105 0.49 4.15 -12.01
C PRO A 105 1.28 5.45 -11.97
N ALA A 106 0.57 6.56 -11.96
CA ALA A 106 1.16 7.85 -11.58
C ALA A 106 1.66 7.74 -10.14
N ARG A 107 2.74 8.46 -9.80
CA ARG A 107 3.37 8.29 -8.49
C ARG A 107 4.00 9.57 -7.98
N ALA A 108 3.97 9.73 -6.66
CA ALA A 108 4.81 10.66 -5.92
C ALA A 108 5.63 9.84 -4.90
N CYS A 109 6.84 10.27 -4.63
CA CYS A 109 7.69 9.68 -3.60
C CYS A 109 8.33 10.80 -2.81
N VAL A 110 8.15 10.80 -1.49
CA VAL A 110 8.62 11.86 -0.60
C VAL A 110 9.31 11.28 0.61
N GLU A 111 10.25 12.06 1.17
CA GLU A 111 10.84 11.74 2.46
C GLU A 111 10.03 12.39 3.56
N VAL A 112 9.80 11.64 4.64
CA VAL A 112 9.10 12.11 5.83
C VAL A 112 9.98 11.92 7.06
N SER A 113 9.69 12.67 8.12
CA SER A 113 10.50 12.63 9.35
C SER A 113 10.39 11.28 10.04
N SER A 114 9.22 10.66 10.05
CA SER A 114 8.98 9.37 10.69
C SER A 114 7.69 8.76 10.16
N LEU A 115 7.56 7.46 10.36
CA LEU A 115 6.36 6.70 9.99
C LEU A 115 5.87 5.90 11.20
N PRO A 116 4.60 5.48 11.19
CA PRO A 116 4.06 4.69 12.30
C PRO A 116 4.92 3.47 12.60
N LYS A 117 5.08 3.15 13.87
CA LYS A 117 5.82 1.99 14.37
C LYS A 117 7.29 1.95 13.95
N GLY A 118 7.85 3.09 13.53
CA GLY A 118 9.26 3.19 13.16
C GLY A 118 9.65 2.50 11.85
N VAL A 119 8.69 2.23 10.98
CA VAL A 119 8.98 1.61 9.68
C VAL A 119 9.72 2.56 8.75
N LEU A 120 10.31 2.01 7.69
CA LEU A 120 11.07 2.77 6.70
C LEU A 120 10.25 3.21 5.50
N VAL A 121 9.12 2.54 5.23
CA VAL A 121 8.32 2.79 4.04
C VAL A 121 6.84 2.63 4.32
N GLU A 122 6.03 3.49 3.69
CA GLU A 122 4.58 3.39 3.67
C GLU A 122 4.11 3.73 2.26
N ILE A 123 3.10 3.02 1.75
CA ILE A 123 2.56 3.27 0.41
C ILE A 123 1.04 3.27 0.48
N ASP A 124 0.42 4.28 -0.13
CA ASP A 124 -1.02 4.30 -0.36
C ASP A 124 -1.31 4.26 -1.86
N CYS A 125 -2.54 4.02 -2.23
CA CYS A 125 -2.90 4.00 -3.65
C CYS A 125 -4.36 4.31 -3.89
N VAL A 126 -4.64 4.66 -5.15
CA VAL A 126 -5.99 4.80 -5.68
C VAL A 126 -6.10 3.87 -6.88
N ALA A 127 -7.17 3.09 -6.95
CA ALA A 127 -7.47 2.21 -8.07
C ALA A 127 -8.77 2.63 -8.74
N PHE A 128 -8.90 2.31 -10.01
CA PHE A 128 -10.09 2.60 -10.81
C PHE A 128 -10.62 1.29 -11.41
N LEU A 129 -11.88 1.02 -11.17
CA LEU A 129 -12.56 -0.16 -11.72
C LEU A 129 -13.37 0.23 -12.95
N ASP A 130 -13.04 -0.39 -14.05
CA ASP A 130 -13.70 -0.19 -15.32
C ASP A 130 -15.07 -0.89 -15.33
#